data_747416662896ed92d13ec7ada96d1a61
#
_entry.id   747416662896ed92d13ec7ada96d1a61
#
_cell.length_a   1.000
_cell.length_b   1.000
_cell.length_c   1.000
_cell.angle_alpha   90.00
_cell.angle_beta   90.00
_cell.angle_gamma   90.00
#
_symmetry.space_group_name_H-M   'P 1'
#
loop_
_entity.id
_entity.type
_entity.pdbx_description
1 polymer ?
#
loop_
_entity_poly.entity_id
_entity_poly.type
_entity_poly.pdbx_seq_one_letter_code
_entity_poly.pdbx_strand_id
1 'polypeptide(L)' 'MKYNKQIMIDGLKHSIEITEQEIEEYSKPCDKRVAQDRTAHREFLKKKLKKMKLQLKELEDEC' A
#
# COMPACT_ATOMS: atom_id res chain seq x y z
N MET A 1 10.21 10.59 -24.51
CA MET A 1 8.79 10.46 -24.17
C MET A 1 8.55 11.07 -22.79
N LYS A 2 7.63 11.98 -22.69
CA LYS A 2 7.34 12.61 -21.41
C LYS A 2 6.48 11.68 -20.57
N TYR A 3 6.92 11.40 -19.36
CA TYR A 3 6.06 10.61 -18.51
C TYR A 3 4.90 11.46 -17.99
N ASN A 4 3.77 10.84 -17.85
CA ASN A 4 2.56 11.52 -17.43
C ASN A 4 2.39 11.38 -15.92
N LYS A 5 2.48 12.52 -15.24
CA LYS A 5 2.33 12.58 -13.79
C LYS A 5 1.00 11.97 -13.33
N GLN A 6 -0.06 12.19 -14.10
CA GLN A 6 -1.37 11.68 -13.76
C GLN A 6 -1.40 10.14 -13.80
N ILE A 7 -0.69 9.54 -14.75
CA ILE A 7 -0.60 8.08 -14.81
C ILE A 7 0.11 7.54 -13.56
N MET A 8 1.16 8.22 -13.11
CA MET A 8 1.86 7.82 -11.89
C MET A 8 0.96 7.93 -10.66
N ILE A 9 0.22 9.03 -10.57
CA ILE A 9 -0.71 9.24 -9.46
C ILE A 9 -1.78 8.16 -9.45
N ASP A 10 -2.37 7.88 -10.60
CA ASP A 10 -3.39 6.84 -10.72
C ASP A 10 -2.82 5.46 -10.36
N GLY A 11 -1.61 5.16 -10.81
CA GLY A 11 -0.95 3.92 -10.48
C GLY A 11 -0.69 3.77 -8.99
N LEU A 12 -0.24 4.85 -8.35
CA LEU A 12 -0.02 4.84 -6.90
C LEU A 12 -1.33 4.66 -6.14
N LYS A 13 -2.39 5.36 -6.54
CA LYS A 13 -3.70 5.21 -5.91
C LYS A 13 -4.19 3.78 -6.01
N HIS A 14 -4.02 3.17 -7.17
CA HIS A 14 -4.43 1.79 -7.37
C HIS A 14 -3.62 0.84 -6.49
N SER A 15 -2.31 1.03 -6.43
CA SER A 15 -1.44 0.22 -5.59
C SER A 15 -1.79 0.37 -4.11
N ILE A 16 -2.08 1.60 -3.69
CA ILE A 16 -2.49 1.88 -2.31
C ILE A 16 -3.78 1.12 -1.99
N GLU A 17 -4.75 1.18 -2.88
CA GLU A 17 -6.02 0.48 -2.69
C GLU A 17 -5.84 -1.03 -2.55
N ILE A 18 -5.05 -1.62 -3.46
CA ILE A 18 -4.76 -3.05 -3.41
C ILE A 18 -4.06 -3.42 -2.10
N THR A 19 -3.08 -2.61 -1.68
CA THR A 19 -2.33 -2.87 -0.46
C THR A 19 -3.25 -2.78 0.77
N GLU A 20 -4.15 -1.81 0.78
CA GLU A 20 -5.12 -1.68 1.87
C GLU A 20 -6.03 -2.91 1.95
N GLN A 21 -6.46 -3.41 0.80
CA GLN A 21 -7.28 -4.62 0.74
C GLN A 21 -6.51 -5.83 1.26
N GLU A 22 -5.24 -5.94 0.91
CA GLU A 22 -4.40 -7.02 1.41
C GLU A 22 -4.25 -6.95 2.93
N ILE A 23 -4.03 -5.76 3.47
CA ILE A 23 -3.92 -5.56 4.91
C ILE A 23 -5.21 -6.01 5.60
N GLU A 24 -6.35 -5.65 5.04
CA GLU A 24 -7.64 -6.06 5.57
C GLU A 24 -7.80 -7.57 5.58
N GLU A 25 -7.38 -8.23 4.50
CA GLU A 25 -7.39 -9.69 4.41
C GLU A 25 -6.55 -10.32 5.52
N TYR A 26 -5.34 -9.80 5.75
CA TYR A 26 -4.44 -10.32 6.77
C TYR A 26 -4.88 -9.95 8.19
N SER A 27 -5.86 -9.06 8.32
CA SER A 27 -6.41 -8.68 9.63
C SER A 27 -7.53 -9.59 10.08
N LYS A 28 -8.01 -10.47 9.20
CA LYS A 28 -9.09 -11.40 9.54
C LYS A 28 -8.59 -12.46 10.52
N PRO A 29 -9.48 -13.01 11.36
CA PRO A 29 -9.10 -14.09 12.28
C PRO A 29 -8.48 -15.27 11.53
N CYS A 30 -7.43 -15.84 12.10
CA CYS A 30 -6.75 -16.94 11.47
C CYS A 30 -6.20 -17.87 12.56
N ASP A 31 -5.71 -19.03 12.13
CA ASP A 31 -5.12 -20.00 13.01
C ASP A 31 -3.90 -19.43 13.71
N LYS A 32 -3.68 -19.80 14.98
CA LYS A 32 -2.54 -19.33 15.75
C LYS A 32 -1.20 -19.65 15.08
N ARG A 33 -1.15 -20.75 14.33
CA ARG A 33 0.07 -21.19 13.66
C ARG A 33 0.55 -20.19 12.60
N VAL A 34 -0.39 -19.53 11.93
CA VAL A 34 -0.07 -18.59 10.86
C VAL A 34 -0.21 -17.14 11.31
N ALA A 35 -0.66 -16.90 12.54
CA ALA A 35 -0.92 -15.55 13.02
C ALA A 35 0.36 -14.69 13.03
N GLN A 36 1.49 -15.28 13.45
CA GLN A 36 2.76 -14.55 13.49
C GLN A 36 3.23 -14.15 12.10
N ASP A 37 3.16 -15.09 11.15
CA ASP A 37 3.57 -14.82 9.77
C ASP A 37 2.66 -13.77 9.16
N ARG A 38 1.37 -13.86 9.41
CA ARG A 38 0.42 -12.87 8.91
C ARG A 38 0.66 -11.50 9.52
N THR A 39 0.97 -11.45 10.81
CA THR A 39 1.27 -10.18 11.48
C THR A 39 2.50 -9.53 10.88
N ALA A 40 3.57 -10.30 10.67
CA ALA A 40 4.80 -9.78 10.07
C ALA A 40 4.54 -9.26 8.65
N HIS A 41 3.78 -10.01 7.87
CA HIS A 41 3.45 -9.60 6.51
C HIS A 41 2.58 -8.34 6.51
N ARG A 42 1.62 -8.27 7.40
CA ARG A 42 0.76 -7.09 7.54
C ARG A 42 1.58 -5.85 7.90
N GLU A 43 2.54 -5.99 8.81
CA GLU A 43 3.42 -4.87 9.17
C GLU A 43 4.25 -4.41 7.99
N PHE A 44 4.75 -5.34 7.19
CA PHE A 44 5.47 -5.02 5.97
C PHE A 44 4.58 -4.23 5.01
N LEU A 45 3.34 -4.70 4.83
CA LEU A 45 2.39 -4.02 3.95
C LEU A 45 2.05 -2.61 4.44
N LYS A 46 1.92 -2.44 5.75
CA LYS A 46 1.65 -1.12 6.33
C LYS A 46 2.79 -0.15 6.07
N LYS A 47 4.03 -0.60 6.18
CA LYS A 47 5.19 0.22 5.87
C LYS A 47 5.22 0.61 4.41
N LYS A 48 4.96 -0.34 3.53
CA LYS A 48 4.89 -0.10 2.10
C LYS A 48 3.79 0.90 1.77
N LEU A 49 2.62 0.74 2.39
CA LEU A 49 1.50 1.63 2.20
C LEU A 49 1.85 3.07 2.60
N LYS A 50 2.51 3.22 3.73
CA LYS A 50 2.93 4.55 4.21
C LYS A 50 3.84 5.22 3.21
N LYS A 51 4.80 4.49 2.65
CA LYS A 51 5.71 5.04 1.64
C LYS A 51 4.96 5.46 0.38
N MET A 52 4.04 4.63 -0.08
CA MET A 52 3.26 4.95 -1.27
C MET A 52 2.39 6.18 -1.07
N LYS A 53 1.78 6.32 0.10
CA LYS A 53 0.97 7.50 0.41
C LYS A 53 1.81 8.76 0.45
N LEU A 54 3.03 8.66 0.99
CA LEU A 54 3.95 9.79 1.03
C LEU A 54 4.37 10.19 -0.39
N GLN A 55 4.70 9.22 -1.24
CA GLN A 55 5.05 9.50 -2.63
C GLN A 55 3.89 10.17 -3.37
N LEU A 56 2.67 9.68 -3.14
CA LEU A 56 1.49 10.26 -3.76
C LEU A 56 1.33 11.73 -3.34
N LYS A 57 1.48 12.00 -2.05
CA LYS A 57 1.38 13.36 -1.54
C LYS A 57 2.42 14.27 -2.19
N GLU A 58 3.65 13.79 -2.30
CA GLU A 58 4.72 14.57 -2.93
C GLU A 58 4.39 14.88 -4.39
N LEU A 59 3.87 13.90 -5.12
CA LEU A 59 3.49 14.11 -6.51
C LEU A 59 2.35 15.13 -6.63
N GLU A 60 1.38 15.07 -5.74
CA GLU A 60 0.27 16.01 -5.76
C GLU A 60 0.70 17.42 -5.38
N ASP A 61 1.67 17.54 -4.48
CA ASP A 61 2.17 18.84 -4.04
C ASP A 61 3.11 19.49 -5.05
N GLU A 62 3.57 18.75 -6.04
CA GLU A 62 4.50 19.25 -7.05
C GLU A 62 3.86 20.13 -8.11
N CYS A 63 2.64 20.48 -8.00
CA CYS A 63 1.95 21.30 -9.00
C CYS A 63 2.56 22.68 -9.17
#